data_38cd67a75fe2dcfeb226c88e5181bbc4
#
_entry.id   38cd67a75fe2dcfeb226c88e5181bbc4
#
_cell.length_a   1.000
_cell.length_b   1.000
_cell.length_c   1.000
_cell.angle_alpha   90.00
_cell.angle_beta   90.00
_cell.angle_gamma   90.00
#
_symmetry.space_group_name_H-M   'P 1'
#
loop_
_entity.id
_entity.type
_entity.pdbx_description
1 polymer ?
#
loop_
_entity_poly.entity_id
_entity_poly.type
_entity_poly.pdbx_seq_one_letter_code
_entity_poly.pdbx_strand_id
1 'polypeptide(L)'
;IIRSYSKIPLRKIETKTKNILRLGILQLLFMDKVPDSAAVNESVNLAKKHKLQKSSGFINGILRNITRAEDKYTLPDEKDRARYLSVKYSVPENIVKLWINSYGENNAEQLLASLNGRAKICCRVNTLRTDADTLIKKLSDEGVVAEKIPFIDNALYLENTGSVERLRAYKSGLFHIQDASSQLCVNFLDAKPRNIMLDVCSAPGGKSFSAAQYMNNRGRIFSCDMFDHKLKLISACAKRLGITCISTLLRDASTNDTALPVADRILCDVPCSGLGIMSRK
;
A
#
# COMPACT_ATOMS: atom_id res chain seq x y z
N ILE A 1 25.44 -3.43 5.73
CA ILE A 1 25.92 -4.83 5.72
C ILE A 1 26.99 -5.03 4.64
N ILE A 2 26.73 -4.89 3.31
CA ILE A 2 27.75 -5.13 2.25
C ILE A 2 29.05 -4.37 2.53
N ARG A 3 28.95 -3.12 2.99
CA ARG A 3 30.13 -2.28 3.29
C ARG A 3 30.99 -2.86 4.41
N SER A 4 30.39 -3.52 5.39
CA SER A 4 31.12 -4.10 6.53
C SER A 4 31.94 -5.35 6.12
N TYR A 5 31.51 -6.05 5.08
CA TYR A 5 32.15 -7.28 4.59
C TYR A 5 32.95 -7.10 3.30
N SER A 6 32.93 -5.91 2.68
CA SER A 6 33.61 -5.65 1.41
C SER A 6 34.80 -4.69 1.56
N LYS A 7 35.95 -5.07 1.09
CA LYS A 7 37.11 -4.15 0.90
C LYS A 7 36.89 -3.21 -0.29
N ILE A 8 35.97 -3.51 -1.20
CA ILE A 8 35.64 -2.70 -2.38
C ILE A 8 34.57 -1.68 -1.99
N PRO A 9 34.79 -0.38 -2.19
CA PRO A 9 33.77 0.64 -1.94
C PRO A 9 32.49 0.37 -2.74
N LEU A 10 31.32 0.55 -2.12
CA LEU A 10 30.01 0.26 -2.74
C LEU A 10 29.82 0.93 -4.12
N ARG A 11 30.36 2.14 -4.31
CA ARG A 11 30.31 2.86 -5.60
C ARG A 11 31.02 2.16 -6.73
N LYS A 12 32.06 1.34 -6.42
CA LYS A 12 32.84 0.58 -7.38
C LYS A 12 32.27 -0.83 -7.67
N ILE A 13 31.30 -1.29 -6.89
CA ILE A 13 30.64 -2.58 -7.14
C ILE A 13 29.58 -2.39 -8.22
N GLU A 14 29.58 -3.22 -9.24
CA GLU A 14 28.59 -3.21 -10.31
C GLU A 14 27.17 -3.37 -9.73
N THR A 15 26.19 -2.64 -10.28
CA THR A 15 24.81 -2.61 -9.77
C THR A 15 24.16 -3.99 -9.72
N LYS A 16 24.38 -4.83 -10.74
CA LYS A 16 23.85 -6.21 -10.74
C LYS A 16 24.45 -7.05 -9.62
N THR A 17 25.77 -6.96 -9.42
CA THR A 17 26.47 -7.63 -8.31
C THR A 17 25.96 -7.17 -6.94
N LYS A 18 25.74 -5.86 -6.75
CA LYS A 18 25.11 -5.31 -5.52
C LYS A 18 23.71 -5.87 -5.28
N ASN A 19 22.91 -5.98 -6.32
CA ASN A 19 21.54 -6.48 -6.18
C ASN A 19 21.51 -7.97 -5.84
N ILE A 20 22.41 -8.78 -6.43
CA ILE A 20 22.56 -10.19 -6.06
C ILE A 20 22.99 -10.33 -4.59
N LEU A 21 23.97 -9.52 -4.15
CA LEU A 21 24.39 -9.51 -2.73
C LEU A 21 23.24 -9.10 -1.81
N ARG A 22 22.44 -8.09 -2.17
CA ARG A 22 21.26 -7.68 -1.38
C ARG A 22 20.25 -8.81 -1.25
N LEU A 23 19.95 -9.52 -2.35
CA LEU A 23 19.04 -10.66 -2.33
C LEU A 23 19.58 -11.81 -1.47
N GLY A 24 20.86 -12.16 -1.62
CA GLY A 24 21.49 -13.19 -0.80
C GLY A 24 21.49 -12.84 0.69
N ILE A 25 21.82 -11.59 1.03
CA ILE A 25 21.80 -11.10 2.42
C ILE A 25 20.38 -11.11 2.98
N LEU A 26 19.38 -10.70 2.19
CA LEU A 26 17.96 -10.75 2.61
C LEU A 26 17.58 -12.19 2.96
N GLN A 27 17.95 -13.16 2.13
CA GLN A 27 17.66 -14.57 2.38
C GLN A 27 18.38 -15.08 3.63
N LEU A 28 19.66 -14.74 3.83
CA LEU A 28 20.47 -15.17 4.95
C LEU A 28 20.02 -14.60 6.31
N LEU A 29 19.52 -13.38 6.33
CA LEU A 29 19.28 -12.66 7.59
C LEU A 29 17.81 -12.49 7.96
N PHE A 30 16.91 -12.59 6.98
CA PHE A 30 15.51 -12.20 7.16
C PHE A 30 14.50 -13.23 6.60
N MET A 31 14.99 -14.40 6.13
CA MET A 31 14.11 -15.45 5.59
C MET A 31 14.41 -16.79 6.25
N ASP A 32 13.75 -17.06 7.39
CA ASP A 32 14.01 -18.25 8.24
C ASP A 32 13.85 -19.60 7.54
N LYS A 33 13.10 -19.65 6.45
CA LYS A 33 12.85 -20.89 5.70
C LYS A 33 13.87 -21.19 4.60
N VAL A 34 14.84 -20.30 4.40
CA VAL A 34 15.89 -20.46 3.37
C VAL A 34 17.19 -20.92 4.04
N PRO A 35 17.67 -22.15 3.76
CA PRO A 35 18.97 -22.58 4.28
C PRO A 35 20.11 -21.70 3.81
N ASP A 36 21.08 -21.39 4.66
CA ASP A 36 22.23 -20.55 4.35
C ASP A 36 22.99 -21.02 3.08
N SER A 37 23.18 -22.34 2.98
CA SER A 37 23.84 -22.95 1.82
C SER A 37 23.08 -22.73 0.51
N ALA A 38 21.74 -22.76 0.55
CA ALA A 38 20.90 -22.52 -0.60
C ALA A 38 21.00 -21.03 -1.03
N ALA A 39 20.86 -20.08 -0.07
CA ALA A 39 20.99 -18.66 -0.35
C ALA A 39 22.30 -18.30 -1.00
N VAL A 40 23.43 -18.86 -0.51
CA VAL A 40 24.77 -18.64 -1.10
C VAL A 40 24.87 -19.23 -2.50
N ASN A 41 24.48 -20.51 -2.66
CA ASN A 41 24.59 -21.20 -3.94
C ASN A 41 23.74 -20.55 -5.04
N GLU A 42 22.48 -20.22 -4.73
CA GLU A 42 21.60 -19.56 -5.69
C GLU A 42 22.07 -18.16 -6.06
N SER A 43 22.65 -17.40 -5.14
CA SER A 43 23.26 -16.11 -5.43
C SER A 43 24.46 -16.24 -6.41
N VAL A 44 25.28 -17.26 -6.22
CA VAL A 44 26.41 -17.56 -7.14
C VAL A 44 25.91 -18.02 -8.52
N ASN A 45 24.88 -18.89 -8.54
CA ASN A 45 24.27 -19.36 -9.78
C ASN A 45 23.63 -18.19 -10.55
N LEU A 46 22.95 -17.30 -9.86
CA LEU A 46 22.36 -16.09 -10.44
C LEU A 46 23.42 -15.18 -11.07
N ALA A 47 24.59 -15.03 -10.42
CA ALA A 47 25.70 -14.27 -10.97
C ALA A 47 26.22 -14.90 -12.28
N LYS A 48 26.40 -16.22 -12.31
CA LYS A 48 26.83 -16.95 -13.51
C LYS A 48 25.80 -16.80 -14.65
N LYS A 49 24.50 -16.96 -14.36
CA LYS A 49 23.39 -16.81 -15.31
C LYS A 49 23.35 -15.42 -15.96
N HIS A 50 23.72 -14.38 -15.20
CA HIS A 50 23.76 -13.00 -15.68
C HIS A 50 25.13 -12.56 -16.23
N LYS A 51 26.00 -13.51 -16.61
CA LYS A 51 27.31 -13.26 -17.19
C LYS A 51 28.28 -12.48 -16.27
N LEU A 52 28.14 -12.67 -14.95
CA LEU A 52 28.95 -12.04 -13.91
C LEU A 52 29.96 -13.04 -13.29
N GLN A 53 30.53 -13.94 -14.08
CA GLN A 53 31.47 -14.99 -13.61
C GLN A 53 32.61 -14.42 -12.77
N LYS A 54 33.16 -13.27 -13.19
CA LYS A 54 34.23 -12.58 -12.44
C LYS A 54 33.83 -12.15 -11.03
N SER A 55 32.54 -11.86 -10.81
CA SER A 55 32.02 -11.43 -9.53
C SER A 55 31.52 -12.60 -8.66
N SER A 56 31.43 -13.82 -9.20
CA SER A 56 30.85 -14.97 -8.47
C SER A 56 31.64 -15.34 -7.21
N GLY A 57 33.00 -15.32 -7.31
CA GLY A 57 33.88 -15.55 -6.14
C GLY A 57 33.77 -14.46 -5.08
N PHE A 58 33.59 -13.20 -5.47
CA PHE A 58 33.39 -12.07 -4.59
C PHE A 58 32.04 -12.19 -3.86
N ILE A 59 30.95 -12.54 -4.57
CA ILE A 59 29.62 -12.77 -4.00
C ILE A 59 29.68 -13.91 -2.99
N ASN A 60 30.24 -15.05 -3.38
CA ASN A 60 30.41 -16.22 -2.51
C ASN A 60 31.20 -15.86 -1.24
N GLY A 61 32.31 -15.15 -1.36
CA GLY A 61 33.16 -14.74 -0.23
C GLY A 61 32.41 -13.87 0.76
N ILE A 62 31.70 -12.83 0.29
CA ILE A 62 30.91 -11.96 1.17
C ILE A 62 29.81 -12.74 1.88
N LEU A 63 28.99 -13.50 1.16
CA LEU A 63 27.85 -14.21 1.76
C LEU A 63 28.31 -15.26 2.76
N ARG A 64 29.40 -16.02 2.46
CA ARG A 64 29.96 -16.98 3.43
C ARG A 64 30.57 -16.32 4.66
N ASN A 65 31.16 -15.13 4.53
CA ASN A 65 31.66 -14.40 5.69
C ASN A 65 30.50 -13.95 6.60
N ILE A 66 29.37 -13.55 6.02
CA ILE A 66 28.16 -13.23 6.78
C ILE A 66 27.59 -14.45 7.51
N THR A 67 27.57 -15.65 6.89
CA THR A 67 27.07 -16.85 7.55
C THR A 67 27.94 -17.29 8.74
N ARG A 68 29.23 -16.98 8.74
CA ARG A 68 30.18 -17.36 9.78
C ARG A 68 30.31 -16.35 10.90
N ALA A 69 29.83 -15.13 10.71
CA ALA A 69 29.92 -14.10 11.72
C ALA A 69 28.89 -14.31 12.84
N GLU A 70 29.33 -14.18 14.10
CA GLU A 70 28.44 -14.18 15.25
C GLU A 70 27.54 -12.97 15.19
N ASP A 71 28.11 -11.76 15.05
CA ASP A 71 27.39 -10.51 14.82
C ASP A 71 27.28 -10.26 13.31
N LYS A 72 26.22 -10.76 12.70
CA LYS A 72 25.99 -10.69 11.26
C LYS A 72 25.87 -9.26 10.72
N TYR A 73 25.41 -8.34 11.53
CA TYR A 73 25.40 -6.89 11.24
C TYR A 73 25.20 -6.07 12.52
N THR A 74 25.74 -4.85 12.50
CA THR A 74 25.54 -3.86 13.58
C THR A 74 24.68 -2.70 13.07
N LEU A 75 23.78 -2.23 13.90
CA LEU A 75 23.05 -0.98 13.65
C LEU A 75 23.98 0.22 13.92
N PRO A 76 23.72 1.39 13.35
CA PRO A 76 24.40 2.62 13.71
C PRO A 76 24.29 2.92 15.21
N ASP A 77 25.15 3.82 15.73
CA ASP A 77 25.09 4.29 17.11
C ASP A 77 23.68 4.90 17.38
N GLU A 78 23.05 4.50 18.48
CA GLU A 78 21.75 5.02 18.89
C GLU A 78 21.78 6.54 19.21
N LYS A 79 22.94 7.11 19.49
CA LYS A 79 23.10 8.56 19.67
C LYS A 79 22.76 9.34 18.40
N ASP A 80 23.01 8.77 17.23
CA ASP A 80 22.49 9.30 15.94
C ASP A 80 21.12 8.69 15.65
N ARG A 81 20.13 9.17 16.42
CA ARG A 81 18.78 8.58 16.44
C ARG A 81 18.14 8.48 15.07
N ALA A 82 18.25 9.51 14.24
CA ALA A 82 17.68 9.53 12.91
C ALA A 82 18.29 8.46 12.00
N ARG A 83 19.61 8.34 12.04
CA ARG A 83 20.33 7.34 11.26
C ARG A 83 20.08 5.92 11.77
N TYR A 84 20.06 5.74 13.10
CA TYR A 84 19.74 4.46 13.73
C TYR A 84 18.37 3.95 13.27
N LEU A 85 17.32 4.77 13.42
CA LEU A 85 15.96 4.43 13.01
C LEU A 85 15.83 4.23 11.50
N SER A 86 16.53 5.03 10.69
CA SER A 86 16.56 4.88 9.23
C SER A 86 17.05 3.49 8.82
N VAL A 87 18.13 3.02 9.42
CA VAL A 87 18.68 1.68 9.12
C VAL A 87 17.80 0.58 9.71
N LYS A 88 17.38 0.72 10.96
CA LYS A 88 16.54 -0.26 11.68
C LYS A 88 15.23 -0.55 10.95
N TYR A 89 14.57 0.48 10.45
CA TYR A 89 13.26 0.37 9.79
C TYR A 89 13.30 0.49 8.26
N SER A 90 14.50 0.61 7.67
CA SER A 90 14.71 0.74 6.22
C SER A 90 13.94 1.91 5.58
N VAL A 91 13.87 3.04 6.29
CA VAL A 91 13.22 4.28 5.82
C VAL A 91 14.27 5.37 5.57
N PRO A 92 14.17 6.16 4.48
CA PRO A 92 15.10 7.25 4.23
C PRO A 92 15.27 8.20 5.42
N GLU A 93 16.51 8.56 5.75
CA GLU A 93 16.85 9.36 6.95
C GLU A 93 16.15 10.73 6.99
N ASN A 94 15.95 11.35 5.83
CA ASN A 94 15.19 12.60 5.72
C ASN A 94 13.72 12.46 6.14
N ILE A 95 13.09 11.31 5.86
CA ILE A 95 11.73 11.02 6.29
C ILE A 95 11.70 10.78 7.80
N VAL A 96 12.67 10.04 8.33
CA VAL A 96 12.80 9.81 9.78
C VAL A 96 12.96 11.14 10.52
N LYS A 97 13.84 12.04 10.05
CA LYS A 97 14.02 13.39 10.61
C LYS A 97 12.73 14.21 10.56
N LEU A 98 12.01 14.15 9.43
CA LEU A 98 10.72 14.82 9.28
C LEU A 98 9.73 14.34 10.37
N TRP A 99 9.63 13.02 10.56
CA TRP A 99 8.67 12.45 11.54
C TRP A 99 9.10 12.71 12.99
N ILE A 100 10.40 12.63 13.31
CA ILE A 100 10.90 13.00 14.63
C ILE A 100 10.55 14.47 14.95
N ASN A 101 10.77 15.37 14.00
CA ASN A 101 10.47 16.79 14.18
C ASN A 101 8.96 17.07 14.32
N SER A 102 8.11 16.31 13.61
CA SER A 102 6.65 16.52 13.60
C SER A 102 5.92 15.87 14.77
N TYR A 103 6.40 14.69 15.22
CA TYR A 103 5.66 13.84 16.18
C TYR A 103 6.45 13.49 17.45
N GLY A 104 7.73 13.88 17.53
CA GLY A 104 8.65 13.44 18.56
C GLY A 104 9.20 12.02 18.33
N GLU A 105 10.30 11.68 19.00
CA GLU A 105 11.04 10.42 18.76
C GLU A 105 10.19 9.18 18.99
N ASN A 106 9.47 9.11 20.12
CA ASN A 106 8.70 7.92 20.48
C ASN A 106 7.59 7.63 19.47
N ASN A 107 6.82 8.65 19.08
CA ASN A 107 5.75 8.47 18.09
C ASN A 107 6.30 8.17 16.69
N ALA A 108 7.42 8.81 16.33
CA ALA A 108 8.10 8.54 15.07
C ALA A 108 8.58 7.08 15.01
N GLU A 109 9.16 6.54 16.09
CA GLU A 109 9.58 5.14 16.12
C GLU A 109 8.39 4.18 16.05
N GLN A 110 7.28 4.46 16.73
CA GLN A 110 6.05 3.65 16.61
C GLN A 110 5.49 3.65 15.18
N LEU A 111 5.47 4.81 14.52
CA LEU A 111 5.09 4.92 13.11
C LEU A 111 6.00 4.09 12.20
N LEU A 112 7.33 4.20 12.38
CA LEU A 112 8.30 3.42 11.62
C LEU A 112 8.13 1.91 11.84
N ALA A 113 7.91 1.48 13.08
CA ALA A 113 7.66 0.08 13.41
C ALA A 113 6.40 -0.44 12.71
N SER A 114 5.34 0.38 12.63
CA SER A 114 4.09 -0.01 11.96
C SER A 114 4.23 -0.23 10.46
N LEU A 115 5.25 0.36 9.80
CA LEU A 115 5.51 0.17 8.37
C LEU A 115 6.00 -1.24 8.02
N ASN A 116 6.63 -1.94 8.96
CA ASN A 116 7.15 -3.29 8.74
C ASN A 116 6.09 -4.38 8.99
N GLY A 117 4.89 -3.99 9.43
CA GLY A 117 3.77 -4.89 9.59
C GLY A 117 3.13 -5.28 8.25
N ARG A 118 2.52 -6.46 8.20
CA ARG A 118 1.69 -6.85 7.04
C ARG A 118 0.45 -5.96 6.99
N ALA A 119 0.30 -5.17 5.93
CA ALA A 119 -0.86 -4.32 5.74
C ALA A 119 -2.12 -5.19 5.66
N LYS A 120 -3.10 -4.93 6.52
CA LYS A 120 -4.40 -5.61 6.46
C LYS A 120 -5.18 -5.10 5.24
N ILE A 121 -5.83 -6.01 4.53
CA ILE A 121 -6.77 -5.63 3.47
C ILE A 121 -8.02 -5.09 4.14
N CYS A 122 -8.39 -3.87 3.79
CA CYS A 122 -9.60 -3.23 4.28
C CYS A 122 -10.62 -3.10 3.16
N CYS A 123 -11.87 -3.39 3.44
CA CYS A 123 -12.96 -3.22 2.49
C CYS A 123 -14.13 -2.46 3.10
N ARG A 124 -14.93 -1.87 2.22
CA ARG A 124 -16.22 -1.28 2.56
C ARG A 124 -17.34 -2.15 2.04
N VAL A 125 -18.27 -2.46 2.92
CA VAL A 125 -19.52 -3.17 2.60
C VAL A 125 -20.36 -2.29 1.68
N ASN A 126 -20.92 -2.86 0.64
CA ASN A 126 -21.86 -2.16 -0.22
C ASN A 126 -23.27 -2.19 0.38
N THR A 127 -23.61 -1.15 1.13
CA THR A 127 -24.90 -1.03 1.84
C THR A 127 -26.12 -0.92 0.93
N LEU A 128 -25.92 -0.71 -0.38
CA LEU A 128 -26.99 -0.79 -1.37
C LEU A 128 -27.44 -2.24 -1.67
N ARG A 129 -26.64 -3.24 -1.28
CA ARG A 129 -26.85 -4.66 -1.64
C ARG A 129 -26.82 -5.62 -0.47
N THR A 130 -26.16 -5.28 0.62
CA THR A 130 -25.96 -6.17 1.75
C THR A 130 -25.61 -5.38 3.02
N ASP A 131 -25.59 -6.04 4.14
CA ASP A 131 -25.08 -5.56 5.41
C ASP A 131 -23.78 -6.28 5.80
N ALA A 132 -23.11 -5.79 6.86
CA ALA A 132 -21.82 -6.31 7.29
C ALA A 132 -21.90 -7.77 7.75
N ASP A 133 -22.91 -8.15 8.50
CA ASP A 133 -23.04 -9.50 9.07
C ASP A 133 -23.33 -10.55 7.98
N THR A 134 -24.17 -10.20 7.03
CA THR A 134 -24.43 -11.01 5.84
C THR A 134 -23.18 -11.17 4.96
N LEU A 135 -22.41 -10.10 4.79
CA LEU A 135 -21.17 -10.18 4.02
C LEU A 135 -20.11 -11.04 4.72
N ILE A 136 -19.95 -10.91 6.05
CA ILE A 136 -19.03 -11.74 6.84
C ILE A 136 -19.34 -13.22 6.65
N LYS A 137 -20.62 -13.62 6.75
CA LYS A 137 -21.03 -15.02 6.51
C LYS A 137 -20.65 -15.49 5.11
N LYS A 138 -20.97 -14.71 4.07
CA LYS A 138 -20.64 -15.08 2.68
C LYS A 138 -19.15 -15.17 2.43
N LEU A 139 -18.34 -14.31 3.06
CA LEU A 139 -16.87 -14.37 2.97
C LEU A 139 -16.32 -15.60 3.68
N SER A 140 -16.88 -15.97 4.85
CA SER A 140 -16.54 -17.20 5.58
C SER A 140 -16.79 -18.45 4.74
N ASP A 141 -17.89 -18.50 3.97
CA ASP A 141 -18.20 -19.59 3.02
C ASP A 141 -17.18 -19.69 1.86
N GLU A 142 -16.38 -18.64 1.66
CA GLU A 142 -15.29 -18.59 0.68
C GLU A 142 -13.90 -18.75 1.34
N GLY A 143 -13.84 -19.06 2.64
CA GLY A 143 -12.58 -19.25 3.39
C GLY A 143 -11.88 -17.96 3.80
N VAL A 144 -12.55 -16.82 3.69
CA VAL A 144 -12.02 -15.51 4.05
C VAL A 144 -12.45 -15.16 5.48
N VAL A 145 -11.50 -14.76 6.31
CA VAL A 145 -11.76 -14.21 7.64
C VAL A 145 -12.06 -12.72 7.50
N ALA A 146 -13.17 -12.28 8.04
CA ALA A 146 -13.60 -10.88 7.98
C ALA A 146 -14.00 -10.38 9.37
N GLU A 147 -13.41 -9.25 9.80
CA GLU A 147 -13.65 -8.63 11.10
C GLU A 147 -14.10 -7.18 10.94
N LYS A 148 -15.07 -6.74 11.75
CA LYS A 148 -15.51 -5.34 11.76
C LYS A 148 -14.39 -4.43 12.25
N ILE A 149 -14.21 -3.29 11.57
CA ILE A 149 -13.27 -2.26 12.02
C ILE A 149 -13.95 -1.42 13.09
N PRO A 150 -13.37 -1.31 14.30
CA PRO A 150 -13.91 -0.44 15.32
C PRO A 150 -14.05 1.01 14.82
N PHE A 151 -15.11 1.70 15.22
CA PHE A 151 -15.39 3.12 14.94
C PHE A 151 -15.69 3.47 13.47
N ILE A 152 -15.78 2.47 12.56
CA ILE A 152 -16.12 2.71 11.16
C ILE A 152 -17.23 1.75 10.75
N ASP A 153 -18.44 2.27 10.62
CA ASP A 153 -19.58 1.48 10.18
C ASP A 153 -19.36 0.92 8.76
N ASN A 154 -19.73 -0.34 8.59
CA ASN A 154 -19.63 -1.04 7.30
C ASN A 154 -18.19 -1.17 6.74
N ALA A 155 -17.20 -1.12 7.61
CA ALA A 155 -15.80 -1.39 7.28
C ALA A 155 -15.35 -2.73 7.86
N LEU A 156 -14.65 -3.55 7.05
CA LEU A 156 -14.12 -4.84 7.46
C LEU A 156 -12.64 -4.95 7.14
N TYR A 157 -11.88 -5.59 8.04
CA TYR A 157 -10.58 -6.17 7.73
C TYR A 157 -10.78 -7.57 7.16
N LEU A 158 -9.99 -7.91 6.14
CA LEU A 158 -10.03 -9.20 5.48
C LEU A 158 -8.68 -9.91 5.60
N GLU A 159 -8.70 -11.21 5.91
CA GLU A 159 -7.55 -12.08 5.91
C GLU A 159 -7.83 -13.33 5.05
N ASN A 160 -6.78 -13.96 4.54
CA ASN A 160 -6.85 -15.16 3.70
C ASN A 160 -7.65 -14.98 2.39
N THR A 161 -7.67 -13.77 1.84
CA THR A 161 -8.49 -13.47 0.64
C THR A 161 -8.00 -14.15 -0.64
N GLY A 162 -6.70 -14.52 -0.71
CA GLY A 162 -6.08 -14.79 -2.00
C GLY A 162 -6.23 -13.58 -2.95
N SER A 163 -6.60 -13.82 -4.20
CA SER A 163 -6.96 -12.75 -5.14
C SER A 163 -8.41 -12.34 -4.91
N VAL A 164 -8.60 -11.11 -4.43
CA VAL A 164 -9.93 -10.56 -4.08
C VAL A 164 -10.90 -10.60 -5.26
N GLU A 165 -10.39 -10.39 -6.49
CA GLU A 165 -11.20 -10.38 -7.71
C GLU A 165 -11.80 -11.75 -8.04
N ARG A 166 -11.30 -12.82 -7.44
CA ARG A 166 -11.83 -14.18 -7.63
C ARG A 166 -13.02 -14.49 -6.73
N LEU A 167 -13.17 -13.79 -5.61
CA LEU A 167 -14.25 -13.98 -4.67
C LEU A 167 -15.62 -13.72 -5.31
N ARG A 168 -16.58 -14.59 -5.06
CA ARG A 168 -17.97 -14.44 -5.53
C ARG A 168 -18.61 -13.19 -4.95
N ALA A 169 -18.38 -12.92 -3.66
CA ALA A 169 -18.85 -11.72 -2.98
C ALA A 169 -18.35 -10.44 -3.66
N TYR A 170 -17.07 -10.39 -4.11
CA TYR A 170 -16.52 -9.26 -4.85
C TYR A 170 -17.15 -9.10 -6.23
N LYS A 171 -17.23 -10.19 -7.00
CA LYS A 171 -17.86 -10.19 -8.34
C LYS A 171 -19.32 -9.74 -8.30
N SER A 172 -20.05 -10.13 -7.26
CA SER A 172 -21.45 -9.73 -7.04
C SER A 172 -21.59 -8.30 -6.54
N GLY A 173 -20.48 -7.56 -6.36
CA GLY A 173 -20.49 -6.17 -5.94
C GLY A 173 -20.96 -5.94 -4.50
N LEU A 174 -20.76 -6.91 -3.60
CA LEU A 174 -21.16 -6.79 -2.20
C LEU A 174 -20.19 -5.93 -1.38
N PHE A 175 -18.99 -5.68 -1.89
CA PHE A 175 -18.00 -4.81 -1.27
C PHE A 175 -17.01 -4.26 -2.31
N HIS A 176 -16.22 -3.28 -1.87
CA HIS A 176 -15.03 -2.81 -2.61
C HIS A 176 -13.88 -2.58 -1.63
N ILE A 177 -12.65 -2.66 -2.17
CA ILE A 177 -11.44 -2.41 -1.37
C ILE A 177 -11.29 -0.92 -1.14
N GLN A 178 -11.17 -0.53 0.12
CA GLN A 178 -10.96 0.86 0.51
C GLN A 178 -10.36 0.92 1.91
N ASP A 179 -9.35 1.78 2.10
CA ASP A 179 -8.72 2.00 3.39
C ASP A 179 -9.67 2.59 4.43
N ALA A 180 -9.45 2.22 5.69
CA ALA A 180 -10.19 2.75 6.82
C ALA A 180 -10.16 4.30 6.87
N SER A 181 -9.00 4.92 6.70
CA SER A 181 -8.85 6.38 6.65
C SER A 181 -9.63 7.02 5.51
N SER A 182 -9.66 6.37 4.33
CA SER A 182 -10.46 6.83 3.19
C SER A 182 -11.95 6.72 3.45
N GLN A 183 -12.39 5.71 4.20
CA GLN A 183 -13.80 5.56 4.60
C GLN A 183 -14.21 6.65 5.61
N LEU A 184 -13.34 6.95 6.59
CA LEU A 184 -13.56 8.06 7.53
C LEU A 184 -13.65 9.41 6.81
N CYS A 185 -12.78 9.67 5.83
CA CYS A 185 -12.84 10.88 5.03
C CYS A 185 -14.23 11.08 4.39
N VAL A 186 -14.82 10.03 3.83
CA VAL A 186 -16.16 10.10 3.23
C VAL A 186 -17.25 10.23 4.30
N ASN A 187 -17.06 9.63 5.47
CA ASN A 187 -17.98 9.81 6.60
C ASN A 187 -18.04 11.30 7.02
N PHE A 188 -16.88 11.96 7.13
CA PHE A 188 -16.82 13.39 7.45
C PHE A 188 -17.37 14.30 6.35
N LEU A 189 -17.37 13.84 5.09
CA LEU A 189 -17.98 14.59 3.99
C LEU A 189 -19.48 14.78 4.16
N ASP A 190 -20.13 13.90 4.91
CA ASP A 190 -21.57 13.95 5.25
C ASP A 190 -22.45 14.08 4.00
N ALA A 191 -22.16 13.30 2.97
CA ALA A 191 -22.96 13.28 1.74
C ALA A 191 -24.34 12.66 2.00
N LYS A 192 -25.41 13.36 1.59
CA LYS A 192 -26.79 12.98 1.85
C LYS A 192 -27.57 12.70 0.57
N PRO A 193 -28.67 11.93 0.64
CA PRO A 193 -29.56 11.75 -0.51
C PRO A 193 -29.96 13.09 -1.15
N ARG A 194 -29.94 13.12 -2.48
CA ARG A 194 -30.22 14.29 -3.34
C ARG A 194 -29.11 15.33 -3.43
N ASN A 195 -27.98 15.20 -2.72
CA ASN A 195 -26.84 16.08 -2.92
C ASN A 195 -26.28 15.99 -4.35
N ILE A 196 -25.75 17.11 -4.80
CA ILE A 196 -24.81 17.18 -5.92
C ILE A 196 -23.40 17.17 -5.32
N MET A 197 -22.61 16.17 -5.67
CA MET A 197 -21.24 16.01 -5.18
C MET A 197 -20.24 16.09 -6.33
N LEU A 198 -19.13 16.75 -6.10
CA LEU A 198 -17.98 16.79 -7.00
C LEU A 198 -16.78 16.08 -6.33
N ASP A 199 -16.23 15.06 -6.99
CA ASP A 199 -14.98 14.41 -6.63
C ASP A 199 -13.94 14.75 -7.70
N VAL A 200 -13.02 15.67 -7.39
CA VAL A 200 -12.16 16.29 -8.39
C VAL A 200 -10.96 15.46 -8.82
N CYS A 201 -10.56 14.45 -8.02
CA CYS A 201 -9.47 13.52 -8.30
C CYS A 201 -9.88 12.10 -7.89
N SER A 202 -10.88 11.55 -8.57
CA SER A 202 -11.70 10.47 -8.02
C SER A 202 -11.07 9.06 -8.16
N ALA A 203 -10.16 8.85 -9.13
CA ALA A 203 -9.65 7.51 -9.38
C ALA A 203 -8.86 6.90 -8.19
N PRO A 204 -9.12 5.64 -7.87
CA PRO A 204 -9.91 4.61 -8.59
C PRO A 204 -11.43 4.59 -8.27
N GLY A 205 -11.98 5.59 -7.60
CA GLY A 205 -13.41 5.76 -7.35
C GLY A 205 -13.90 5.35 -5.97
N GLY A 206 -13.05 4.80 -5.13
CA GLY A 206 -13.47 4.25 -3.83
C GLY A 206 -14.25 5.25 -2.96
N LYS A 207 -13.82 6.52 -2.90
CA LYS A 207 -14.50 7.56 -2.13
C LYS A 207 -15.85 7.95 -2.74
N SER A 208 -15.91 8.10 -4.07
CA SER A 208 -17.17 8.30 -4.81
C SER A 208 -18.17 7.15 -4.58
N PHE A 209 -17.70 5.88 -4.57
CA PHE A 209 -18.57 4.74 -4.33
C PHE A 209 -19.14 4.73 -2.90
N SER A 210 -18.32 5.09 -1.92
CA SER A 210 -18.76 5.21 -0.53
C SER A 210 -19.78 6.36 -0.36
N ALA A 211 -19.55 7.50 -1.00
CA ALA A 211 -20.49 8.61 -0.99
C ALA A 211 -21.84 8.23 -1.63
N ALA A 212 -21.83 7.50 -2.75
CA ALA A 212 -23.03 7.01 -3.40
C ALA A 212 -23.87 6.10 -2.49
N GLN A 213 -23.22 5.31 -1.62
CA GLN A 213 -23.91 4.49 -0.62
C GLN A 213 -24.55 5.34 0.46
N TYR A 214 -23.87 6.36 1.02
CA TYR A 214 -24.46 7.31 1.96
C TYR A 214 -25.63 8.08 1.35
N MET A 215 -25.54 8.39 0.06
CA MET A 215 -26.60 9.03 -0.70
C MET A 215 -27.75 8.09 -1.08
N ASN A 216 -27.68 6.79 -0.73
CA ASN A 216 -28.64 5.78 -1.15
C ASN A 216 -28.91 5.79 -2.66
N ASN A 217 -27.86 6.02 -3.46
CA ASN A 217 -27.95 6.12 -4.93
C ASN A 217 -28.88 7.24 -5.43
N ARG A 218 -29.18 8.24 -4.60
CA ARG A 218 -30.06 9.38 -4.89
C ARG A 218 -29.26 10.67 -4.91
N GLY A 219 -29.31 11.40 -6.03
CA GLY A 219 -28.55 12.63 -6.26
C GLY A 219 -27.60 12.47 -7.46
N ARG A 220 -26.52 13.21 -7.48
CA ARG A 220 -25.51 13.16 -8.56
C ARG A 220 -24.10 13.27 -7.99
N ILE A 221 -23.18 12.43 -8.47
CA ILE A 221 -21.76 12.50 -8.17
C ILE A 221 -21.01 12.67 -9.48
N PHE A 222 -20.29 13.77 -9.62
CA PHE A 222 -19.38 14.00 -10.75
C PHE A 222 -17.98 13.55 -10.33
N SER A 223 -17.58 12.38 -10.82
CA SER A 223 -16.26 11.78 -10.56
C SER A 223 -15.29 12.18 -11.65
N CYS A 224 -14.36 13.08 -11.33
CA CYS A 224 -13.39 13.64 -12.26
C CYS A 224 -12.03 12.97 -12.14
N ASP A 225 -11.33 12.80 -13.25
CA ASP A 225 -9.89 12.47 -13.31
C ASP A 225 -9.33 12.97 -14.64
N MET A 226 -8.03 13.28 -14.67
CA MET A 226 -7.35 13.77 -15.89
C MET A 226 -7.01 12.64 -16.88
N PHE A 227 -7.23 11.37 -16.54
CA PHE A 227 -6.90 10.22 -17.37
C PHE A 227 -8.14 9.39 -17.74
N ASP A 228 -8.49 9.35 -19.03
CA ASP A 228 -9.66 8.61 -19.53
C ASP A 228 -9.68 7.12 -19.15
N HIS A 229 -8.53 6.43 -19.16
CA HIS A 229 -8.47 5.03 -18.76
C HIS A 229 -8.88 4.80 -17.30
N LYS A 230 -8.63 5.77 -16.41
CA LYS A 230 -9.06 5.70 -15.01
C LYS A 230 -10.57 5.91 -14.87
N LEU A 231 -11.16 6.80 -15.67
CA LEU A 231 -12.61 7.01 -15.70
C LEU A 231 -13.35 5.74 -16.12
N LYS A 232 -12.80 4.98 -17.06
CA LYS A 232 -13.35 3.66 -17.47
C LYS A 232 -13.33 2.67 -16.31
N LEU A 233 -12.29 2.67 -15.47
CA LEU A 233 -12.23 1.83 -14.27
C LEU A 233 -13.31 2.23 -13.26
N ILE A 234 -13.51 3.54 -13.02
CA ILE A 234 -14.56 4.04 -12.14
C ILE A 234 -15.94 3.57 -12.63
N SER A 235 -16.23 3.76 -13.93
CA SER A 235 -17.51 3.35 -14.53
C SER A 235 -17.75 1.84 -14.41
N ALA A 236 -16.74 1.02 -14.68
CA ALA A 236 -16.83 -0.44 -14.56
C ALA A 236 -17.10 -0.88 -13.11
N CYS A 237 -16.38 -0.28 -12.14
CA CYS A 237 -16.60 -0.55 -10.72
C CYS A 237 -17.96 -0.08 -10.23
N ALA A 238 -18.42 1.11 -10.62
CA ALA A 238 -19.75 1.61 -10.30
C ALA A 238 -20.84 0.64 -10.80
N LYS A 239 -20.72 0.16 -12.05
CA LYS A 239 -21.63 -0.85 -12.60
C LYS A 239 -21.62 -2.16 -11.78
N ARG A 240 -20.44 -2.68 -11.43
CA ARG A 240 -20.31 -3.87 -10.59
C ARG A 240 -21.01 -3.70 -9.23
N LEU A 241 -20.86 -2.52 -8.61
CA LEU A 241 -21.45 -2.18 -7.32
C LEU A 241 -22.95 -1.83 -7.41
N GLY A 242 -23.50 -1.64 -8.61
CA GLY A 242 -24.91 -1.21 -8.81
C GLY A 242 -25.14 0.27 -8.48
N ILE A 243 -24.09 1.07 -8.62
CA ILE A 243 -24.17 2.51 -8.40
C ILE A 243 -24.55 3.20 -9.71
N THR A 244 -25.60 4.03 -9.65
CA THR A 244 -26.21 4.69 -10.82
C THR A 244 -26.12 6.22 -10.77
N CYS A 245 -25.78 6.80 -9.61
CA CYS A 245 -25.74 8.25 -9.42
C CYS A 245 -24.37 8.88 -9.79
N ILE A 246 -23.41 8.11 -10.27
CA ILE A 246 -22.07 8.57 -10.66
C ILE A 246 -22.04 8.87 -12.17
N SER A 247 -21.54 10.05 -12.52
CA SER A 247 -21.15 10.45 -13.87
C SER A 247 -19.65 10.74 -13.90
N THR A 248 -18.90 10.13 -14.81
CA THR A 248 -17.46 10.36 -14.96
C THR A 248 -17.18 11.51 -15.90
N LEU A 249 -16.23 12.39 -15.54
CA LEU A 249 -15.83 13.55 -16.34
C LEU A 249 -14.31 13.59 -16.52
N LEU A 250 -13.86 13.72 -17.75
CA LEU A 250 -12.44 13.96 -18.05
C LEU A 250 -12.12 15.42 -17.75
N ARG A 251 -11.31 15.64 -16.71
CA ARG A 251 -11.01 16.99 -16.25
C ARG A 251 -9.68 17.06 -15.52
N ASP A 252 -8.95 18.14 -15.76
CA ASP A 252 -7.80 18.55 -14.97
C ASP A 252 -8.27 19.47 -13.82
N ALA A 253 -8.12 19.04 -12.58
CA ALA A 253 -8.54 19.79 -11.40
C ALA A 253 -7.71 21.07 -11.16
N SER A 254 -6.57 21.23 -11.82
CA SER A 254 -5.74 22.44 -11.74
C SER A 254 -6.25 23.58 -12.62
N THR A 255 -7.18 23.29 -13.52
CA THR A 255 -7.76 24.30 -14.42
C THR A 255 -9.07 24.86 -13.89
N ASN A 256 -9.29 26.17 -14.08
CA ASN A 256 -10.57 26.78 -13.76
C ASN A 256 -11.60 26.43 -14.85
N ASP A 257 -12.70 25.82 -14.44
CA ASP A 257 -13.77 25.39 -15.33
C ASP A 257 -15.12 25.81 -14.75
N THR A 258 -15.81 26.71 -15.46
CA THR A 258 -17.13 27.24 -15.06
C THR A 258 -18.30 26.31 -15.45
N ALA A 259 -18.04 25.23 -16.20
CA ALA A 259 -19.06 24.30 -16.66
C ALA A 259 -19.53 23.29 -15.61
N LEU A 260 -18.89 23.27 -14.43
CA LEU A 260 -19.31 22.39 -13.34
C LEU A 260 -20.54 22.94 -12.62
N PRO A 261 -21.47 22.08 -12.20
CA PRO A 261 -22.59 22.50 -11.41
C PRO A 261 -22.14 22.96 -10.01
N VAL A 262 -22.93 23.84 -9.40
CA VAL A 262 -22.78 24.14 -7.98
C VAL A 262 -23.01 22.87 -7.19
N ALA A 263 -22.03 22.49 -6.34
CA ALA A 263 -22.06 21.25 -5.58
C ALA A 263 -22.35 21.52 -4.10
N ASP A 264 -23.15 20.64 -3.49
CA ASP A 264 -23.40 20.64 -2.04
C ASP A 264 -22.18 20.12 -1.27
N ARG A 265 -21.42 19.24 -1.89
CA ARG A 265 -20.21 18.60 -1.31
C ARG A 265 -19.12 18.49 -2.35
N ILE A 266 -17.90 18.82 -1.94
CA ILE A 266 -16.71 18.69 -2.78
C ILE A 266 -15.70 17.82 -2.06
N LEU A 267 -15.22 16.79 -2.75
CA LEU A 267 -14.11 15.93 -2.32
C LEU A 267 -12.87 16.27 -3.15
N CYS A 268 -11.78 16.60 -2.45
CA CYS A 268 -10.51 16.96 -3.06
C CYS A 268 -9.40 16.04 -2.54
N ASP A 269 -9.35 14.81 -3.07
CA ASP A 269 -8.32 13.81 -2.74
C ASP A 269 -7.22 13.83 -3.79
N VAL A 270 -6.39 14.85 -3.73
CA VAL A 270 -5.36 15.11 -4.72
C VAL A 270 -4.11 14.24 -4.55
N PRO A 271 -3.29 14.05 -5.61
CA PRO A 271 -2.03 13.34 -5.52
C PRO A 271 -1.12 13.92 -4.43
N CYS A 272 -0.53 13.06 -3.61
CA CYS A 272 0.35 13.43 -2.51
C CYS A 272 1.66 12.62 -2.52
N SER A 273 2.56 12.88 -1.55
CA SER A 273 3.83 12.13 -1.39
C SER A 273 3.66 10.63 -1.14
N GLY A 274 2.48 10.18 -0.68
CA GLY A 274 2.19 8.79 -0.39
C GLY A 274 2.91 8.24 0.84
N LEU A 275 3.34 9.09 1.78
CA LEU A 275 4.01 8.66 3.00
C LEU A 275 3.12 7.76 3.88
N GLY A 276 1.81 7.95 3.85
CA GLY A 276 0.85 7.13 4.60
C GLY A 276 0.66 5.70 4.05
N ILE A 277 1.20 5.38 2.87
CA ILE A 277 1.07 4.06 2.24
C ILE A 277 2.41 3.39 1.95
N MET A 278 3.49 3.81 2.63
CA MET A 278 4.84 3.24 2.42
C MET A 278 4.89 1.73 2.69
N SER A 279 4.12 1.22 3.66
CA SER A 279 4.02 -0.22 3.96
C SER A 279 3.38 -1.06 2.85
N ARG A 280 2.79 -0.43 1.82
CA ARG A 280 2.07 -1.08 0.72
C ARG A 280 2.77 -0.94 -0.63
N LYS A 281 3.88 -0.22 -0.65
CA LYS A 281 4.75 -0.02 -1.82
C LYS A 281 6.05 -0.79 -1.63
#